data_4500d7e45f15b4b598269c41ed413a43
#
_entry.id   4500d7e45f15b4b598269c41ed413a43
#
_cell.length_a   1.000
_cell.length_b   1.000
_cell.length_c   1.000
_cell.angle_alpha   90.00
_cell.angle_beta   90.00
_cell.angle_gamma   90.00
#
_symmetry.space_group_name_H-M   'P 1'
#
loop_
_entity.id
_entity.type
_entity.pdbx_description
1 polymer ?
#
loop_
_entity_poly.entity_id
_entity_poly.type
_entity_poly.pdbx_seq_one_letter_code
_entity_poly.pdbx_strand_id
1 'polypeptide(L)'
;IHPAHPEYADQGEFPVLGGGVVIKYNANQRYTTDTVSAAVFQSICRRADVPVQRYSNRADLPGGSTLGNISTAHFSVPTVDIGLPQLAMHSVCETAGAADTAYLIRAMTAYFSASFHYDSDGGILL
;
A
#
# COMPACT_ATOMS: atom_id res chain seq x y z
N ILE A 1 11.80 -2.41 -3.52
CA ILE A 1 12.85 -1.45 -3.88
C ILE A 1 14.05 -2.19 -4.42
N HIS A 2 14.65 -1.70 -5.51
CA HIS A 2 15.87 -2.27 -6.07
C HIS A 2 16.83 -1.13 -6.42
N PRO A 3 17.80 -0.80 -5.58
CA PRO A 3 18.65 0.39 -5.75
C PRO A 3 19.45 0.37 -7.06
N ALA A 4 19.84 -0.81 -7.53
CA ALA A 4 20.59 -0.97 -8.78
C ALA A 4 19.70 -0.99 -10.03
N HIS A 5 18.38 -1.08 -9.85
CA HIS A 5 17.40 -1.17 -10.93
C HIS A 5 16.21 -0.25 -10.66
N PRO A 6 16.44 1.06 -10.65
CA PRO A 6 15.36 2.04 -10.43
C PRO A 6 14.29 2.00 -11.53
N GLU A 7 14.62 1.45 -12.68
CA GLU A 7 13.71 1.29 -13.80
C GLU A 7 12.53 0.35 -13.56
N TYR A 8 12.51 -0.43 -12.48
CA TYR A 8 11.37 -1.27 -12.11
C TYR A 8 10.22 -0.52 -11.47
N ALA A 9 10.46 0.67 -10.91
CA ALA A 9 9.43 1.54 -10.41
C ALA A 9 9.07 2.61 -11.44
N ASP A 10 7.88 3.17 -11.34
CA ASP A 10 7.50 4.33 -12.14
C ASP A 10 8.30 5.56 -11.72
N GLN A 11 8.54 6.48 -12.66
CA GLN A 11 9.40 7.64 -12.41
C GLN A 11 8.83 8.52 -11.29
N GLY A 12 9.67 8.81 -10.31
CA GLY A 12 9.34 9.70 -9.20
C GLY A 12 8.68 9.05 -7.98
N GLU A 13 8.36 7.75 -8.04
CA GLU A 13 7.74 7.04 -6.91
C GLU A 13 8.66 5.92 -6.40
N PHE A 14 9.69 6.29 -5.66
CA PHE A 14 10.67 5.34 -5.11
C PHE A 14 10.52 5.24 -3.59
N PRO A 15 9.78 4.25 -3.06
CA PRO A 15 9.73 4.04 -1.62
C PRO A 15 11.11 3.81 -1.03
N VAL A 16 11.36 4.41 0.13
CA VAL A 16 12.62 4.32 0.87
C VAL A 16 12.42 3.60 2.20
N LEU A 17 13.45 2.92 2.68
CA LEU A 17 13.43 2.30 4.01
C LEU A 17 13.28 3.38 5.09
N GLY A 18 12.43 3.13 6.08
CA GLY A 18 12.13 4.09 7.14
C GLY A 18 11.12 5.18 6.75
N GLY A 19 10.64 5.19 5.51
CA GLY A 19 9.70 6.20 5.01
C GLY A 19 8.23 5.88 5.30
N GLY A 20 7.93 4.78 5.96
CA GLY A 20 6.56 4.42 6.35
C GLY A 20 5.90 3.39 5.44
N VAL A 21 4.59 3.25 5.62
CA VAL A 21 3.78 2.26 4.91
C VAL A 21 3.63 2.64 3.43
N VAL A 22 3.77 1.65 2.56
CA VAL A 22 3.66 1.83 1.10
C VAL A 22 2.27 1.41 0.63
N ILE A 23 1.56 2.30 -0.06
CA ILE A 23 0.36 1.97 -0.83
C ILE A 23 0.79 1.62 -2.25
N LYS A 24 0.35 0.46 -2.73
CA LYS A 24 0.76 -0.07 -4.03
C LYS A 24 -0.32 0.17 -5.08
N TYR A 25 0.09 0.68 -6.22
CA TYR A 25 -0.76 0.90 -7.39
C TYR A 25 -0.26 0.10 -8.60
N ASN A 26 -1.17 -0.36 -9.42
CA ASN A 26 -0.84 -1.04 -10.67
C ASN A 26 -1.89 -0.74 -11.72
N ALA A 27 -1.48 -0.16 -12.85
CA ALA A 27 -2.38 0.18 -13.95
C ALA A 27 -3.06 -1.06 -14.57
N ASN A 28 -2.42 -2.23 -14.50
CA ASN A 28 -2.97 -3.50 -14.96
C ASN A 28 -3.82 -4.20 -13.88
N GLN A 29 -4.16 -3.51 -12.81
CA GLN A 29 -5.00 -3.99 -11.70
C GLN A 29 -4.50 -5.30 -11.05
N ARG A 30 -3.19 -5.50 -11.02
CA ARG A 30 -2.58 -6.60 -10.26
C ARG A 30 -2.51 -6.34 -8.76
N TYR A 31 -2.78 -5.10 -8.35
CA TYR A 31 -3.09 -4.68 -6.99
C TYR A 31 -4.53 -4.18 -6.95
N THR A 32 -5.21 -4.41 -5.86
CA THR A 32 -6.63 -4.10 -5.69
C THR A 32 -6.91 -2.65 -5.34
N THR A 33 -5.87 -1.87 -5.13
CA THR A 33 -5.97 -0.45 -4.73
C THR A 33 -6.69 0.37 -5.78
N ASP A 34 -7.74 1.05 -5.35
CA ASP A 34 -8.40 2.11 -6.09
C ASP A 34 -8.23 3.48 -5.39
N THR A 35 -8.73 4.53 -6.00
CA THR A 35 -8.58 5.90 -5.48
C THR A 35 -9.28 6.08 -4.14
N VAL A 36 -10.46 5.48 -3.95
CA VAL A 36 -11.26 5.62 -2.74
C VAL A 36 -10.62 4.88 -1.58
N SER A 37 -10.29 3.60 -1.77
CA SER A 37 -9.64 2.77 -0.74
C SER A 37 -8.31 3.36 -0.30
N ALA A 38 -7.53 3.88 -1.25
CA ALA A 38 -6.27 4.57 -0.96
C ALA A 38 -6.48 5.84 -0.14
N ALA A 39 -7.47 6.68 -0.50
CA ALA A 39 -7.78 7.92 0.21
C ALA A 39 -8.22 7.66 1.66
N VAL A 40 -9.07 6.65 1.86
CA VAL A 40 -9.51 6.22 3.19
C VAL A 40 -8.31 5.79 4.03
N PHE A 41 -7.47 4.89 3.52
CA PHE A 41 -6.31 4.41 4.26
C PHE A 41 -5.31 5.54 4.57
N GLN A 42 -5.06 6.45 3.61
CA GLN A 42 -4.22 7.64 3.85
C GLN A 42 -4.78 8.53 4.94
N SER A 43 -6.11 8.71 4.99
CA SER A 43 -6.76 9.50 6.04
C SER A 43 -6.56 8.89 7.43
N ILE A 44 -6.70 7.58 7.54
CA ILE A 44 -6.44 6.83 8.78
C ILE A 44 -4.97 6.99 9.21
N CYS A 45 -4.04 6.77 8.29
CA CYS A 45 -2.62 6.93 8.57
C CYS A 45 -2.27 8.35 9.04
N ARG A 46 -2.86 9.38 8.40
CA ARG A 46 -2.67 10.78 8.81
C ARG A 46 -3.15 11.03 10.23
N ARG A 47 -4.32 10.50 10.61
CA ARG A 47 -4.85 10.63 11.99
C ARG A 47 -3.98 9.90 13.02
N ALA A 48 -3.34 8.81 12.61
CA ALA A 48 -2.45 8.02 13.45
C ALA A 48 -1.00 8.51 13.46
N ASP A 49 -0.70 9.61 12.78
CA ASP A 49 0.67 10.12 12.57
C ASP A 49 1.61 9.04 12.01
N VAL A 50 1.15 8.37 10.96
CA VAL A 50 1.90 7.33 10.23
C VAL A 50 2.26 7.87 8.85
N PRO A 51 3.55 7.94 8.50
CA PRO A 51 3.98 8.33 7.16
C PRO A 51 3.58 7.27 6.14
N VAL A 52 3.20 7.75 4.95
CA VAL A 52 2.75 6.90 3.84
C VAL A 52 3.54 7.24 2.59
N GLN A 53 3.97 6.21 1.90
CA GLN A 53 4.64 6.30 0.61
C GLN A 53 3.76 5.68 -0.48
N ARG A 54 4.05 6.00 -1.73
CA ARG A 54 3.39 5.42 -2.90
C ARG A 54 4.37 4.57 -3.68
N TYR A 55 3.87 3.51 -4.25
CA TYR A 55 4.58 2.70 -5.23
C TYR A 55 3.67 2.42 -6.41
N SER A 56 4.07 2.83 -7.58
CA SER A 56 3.40 2.49 -8.83
C SER A 56 4.30 1.55 -9.63
N ASN A 57 3.77 0.39 -9.96
CA ASN A 57 4.47 -0.53 -10.86
C ASN A 57 4.39 0.01 -12.28
N ARG A 58 5.50 -0.05 -13.02
CA ARG A 58 5.50 0.31 -14.44
C ARG A 58 4.50 -0.53 -15.21
N ALA A 59 3.69 0.13 -16.04
CA ALA A 59 2.62 -0.53 -16.80
C ALA A 59 3.15 -1.47 -17.90
N ASP A 60 4.36 -1.22 -18.38
CA ASP A 60 5.04 -1.99 -19.43
C ASP A 60 5.85 -3.18 -18.91
N LEU A 61 5.97 -3.32 -17.58
CA LEU A 61 6.67 -4.45 -16.95
C LEU A 61 5.69 -5.38 -16.23
N PRO A 62 5.93 -6.70 -16.29
CA PRO A 62 5.13 -7.63 -15.51
C PRO A 62 5.37 -7.39 -14.02
N GLY A 63 4.33 -6.97 -13.31
CA GLY A 63 4.34 -6.86 -11.86
C GLY A 63 3.99 -8.18 -11.19
N GLY A 64 4.39 -8.33 -9.92
CA GLY A 64 3.89 -9.39 -9.06
C GLY A 64 2.39 -9.23 -8.83
N SER A 65 1.75 -10.29 -8.34
CA SER A 65 0.37 -10.26 -7.86
C SER A 65 0.35 -10.47 -6.35
N THR A 66 -0.71 -9.99 -5.71
CA THR A 66 -0.92 -10.15 -4.27
C THR A 66 -2.15 -11.02 -3.99
N LEU A 67 -2.35 -11.34 -2.73
CA LEU A 67 -3.57 -12.04 -2.28
C LEU A 67 -4.85 -11.23 -2.55
N GLY A 68 -4.73 -9.91 -2.70
CA GLY A 68 -5.85 -9.02 -3.01
C GLY A 68 -6.64 -9.48 -4.22
N ASN A 69 -5.97 -9.81 -5.32
CA ASN A 69 -6.63 -10.27 -6.54
C ASN A 69 -7.39 -11.58 -6.36
N ILE A 70 -6.88 -12.48 -5.51
CA ILE A 70 -7.57 -13.73 -5.20
C ILE A 70 -8.78 -13.44 -4.32
N SER A 71 -8.63 -12.58 -3.32
CA SER A 71 -9.71 -12.19 -2.41
C SER A 71 -10.85 -11.49 -3.14
N THR A 72 -10.53 -10.52 -4.01
CA THR A 72 -11.56 -9.76 -4.75
C THR A 72 -12.27 -10.57 -5.81
N ALA A 73 -11.71 -11.69 -6.27
CA ALA A 73 -12.43 -12.65 -7.11
C ALA A 73 -13.57 -13.35 -6.35
N HIS A 74 -13.53 -13.40 -5.03
CA HIS A 74 -14.55 -14.03 -4.18
C HIS A 74 -15.39 -13.02 -3.39
N PHE A 75 -14.81 -11.84 -3.07
CA PHE A 75 -15.46 -10.82 -2.25
C PHE A 75 -15.34 -9.46 -2.94
N SER A 76 -16.46 -8.87 -3.32
CA SER A 76 -16.49 -7.53 -3.93
C SER A 76 -16.54 -6.47 -2.82
N VAL A 77 -15.38 -6.11 -2.29
CA VAL A 77 -15.24 -5.06 -1.27
C VAL A 77 -14.13 -4.08 -1.68
N PRO A 78 -14.26 -2.78 -1.35
CA PRO A 78 -13.17 -1.83 -1.53
C PRO A 78 -11.92 -2.31 -0.79
N THR A 79 -10.82 -2.42 -1.50
CA THR A 79 -9.59 -3.01 -0.97
C THR A 79 -8.38 -2.13 -1.31
N VAL A 80 -7.48 -1.96 -0.36
CA VAL A 80 -6.20 -1.29 -0.56
C VAL A 80 -5.05 -2.28 -0.37
N ASP A 81 -4.11 -2.27 -1.29
CA ASP A 81 -2.91 -3.09 -1.23
C ASP A 81 -1.76 -2.29 -0.62
N ILE A 82 -1.30 -2.74 0.52
CA ILE A 82 -0.24 -2.07 1.29
C ILE A 82 0.94 -2.99 1.53
N GLY A 83 2.06 -2.40 1.91
CA GLY A 83 3.25 -3.15 2.30
C GLY A 83 4.29 -2.27 2.98
N LEU A 84 5.42 -2.86 3.30
CA LEU A 84 6.59 -2.14 3.78
C LEU A 84 7.66 -2.08 2.69
N PRO A 85 8.46 -1.00 2.64
CA PRO A 85 9.59 -0.95 1.74
C PRO A 85 10.64 -1.98 2.17
N GLN A 86 11.17 -2.72 1.21
CA GLN A 86 12.06 -3.83 1.48
C GLN A 86 13.11 -3.93 0.37
N LEU A 87 14.35 -4.22 0.76
CA LEU A 87 15.43 -4.57 -0.16
C LEU A 87 15.57 -6.08 -0.24
N ALA A 88 15.95 -6.57 -1.41
CA ALA A 88 16.21 -7.98 -1.68
C ALA A 88 15.03 -8.90 -1.28
N MET A 89 13.81 -8.45 -1.57
CA MET A 89 12.59 -9.21 -1.33
C MET A 89 12.67 -10.61 -1.95
N HIS A 90 12.27 -11.62 -1.20
CA HIS A 90 12.32 -13.05 -1.56
C HIS A 90 13.74 -13.64 -1.62
N SER A 91 14.77 -12.92 -1.17
CA SER A 91 16.12 -13.47 -1.02
C SER A 91 16.31 -14.15 0.33
N VAL A 92 17.45 -14.80 0.49
CA VAL A 92 17.82 -15.44 1.78
C VAL A 92 18.13 -14.42 2.89
N CYS A 93 18.35 -13.15 2.52
CA CYS A 93 18.59 -12.06 3.46
C CYS A 93 17.87 -10.81 2.95
N GLU A 94 16.77 -10.51 3.56
CA GLU A 94 15.95 -9.35 3.26
C GLU A 94 16.23 -8.22 4.26
N THR A 95 16.11 -6.97 3.81
CA THR A 95 16.33 -5.80 4.65
C THR A 95 15.10 -4.90 4.62
N ALA A 96 14.58 -4.54 5.79
CA ALA A 96 13.48 -3.62 5.98
C ALA A 96 13.86 -2.48 6.94
N GLY A 97 13.15 -1.38 6.89
CA GLY A 97 13.33 -0.29 7.84
C GLY A 97 12.77 -0.67 9.23
N ALA A 98 13.57 -0.52 10.27
CA ALA A 98 13.14 -0.86 11.63
C ALA A 98 11.91 -0.06 12.09
N ALA A 99 11.80 1.22 11.69
CA ALA A 99 10.66 2.06 11.99
C ALA A 99 9.39 1.66 11.22
N ASP A 100 9.53 1.07 10.02
CA ASP A 100 8.40 0.77 9.14
C ASP A 100 7.45 -0.26 9.76
N THR A 101 7.99 -1.23 10.49
CA THR A 101 7.16 -2.22 11.22
C THR A 101 6.30 -1.54 12.29
N ALA A 102 6.87 -0.61 13.06
CA ALA A 102 6.11 0.14 14.06
C ALA A 102 5.04 1.02 13.41
N TYR A 103 5.34 1.64 12.26
CA TYR A 103 4.37 2.39 11.48
C TYR A 103 3.22 1.52 10.99
N LEU A 104 3.51 0.32 10.47
CA LEU A 104 2.47 -0.60 10.04
C LEU A 104 1.57 -1.03 11.20
N ILE A 105 2.13 -1.37 12.34
CA ILE A 105 1.36 -1.74 13.54
C ILE A 105 0.42 -0.59 13.94
N ARG A 106 0.91 0.66 13.99
CA ARG A 106 0.08 1.83 14.29
C ARG A 106 -1.03 2.04 13.26
N ALA A 107 -0.70 1.93 11.97
CA ALA A 107 -1.68 2.06 10.89
C ALA A 107 -2.78 1.01 10.99
N MET A 108 -2.42 -0.24 11.22
CA MET A 108 -3.39 -1.34 11.34
C MET A 108 -4.22 -1.23 12.61
N THR A 109 -3.62 -0.82 13.72
CA THR A 109 -4.36 -0.53 14.96
C THR A 109 -5.40 0.56 14.73
N ALA A 110 -5.02 1.66 14.09
CA ALA A 110 -5.93 2.75 13.78
C ALA A 110 -7.03 2.29 12.80
N TYR A 111 -6.69 1.50 11.78
CA TYR A 111 -7.63 0.95 10.82
C TYR A 111 -8.69 0.08 11.50
N PHE A 112 -8.30 -0.87 12.33
CA PHE A 112 -9.23 -1.76 13.02
C PHE A 112 -10.03 -1.08 14.13
N SER A 113 -9.59 0.10 14.58
CA SER A 113 -10.33 0.93 15.55
C SER A 113 -11.24 1.96 14.88
N ALA A 114 -11.14 2.13 13.56
CA ALA A 114 -11.95 3.10 12.83
C ALA A 114 -13.37 2.56 12.58
N SER A 115 -14.34 3.46 12.63
CA SER A 115 -15.71 3.19 12.19
C SER A 115 -15.93 3.84 10.82
N PHE A 116 -16.44 3.07 9.89
CA PHE A 116 -16.70 3.52 8.53
C PHE A 116 -18.19 3.71 8.33
N HIS A 117 -18.60 4.86 7.85
CA HIS A 117 -19.97 5.15 7.48
C HIS A 117 -20.01 5.62 6.03
N TYR A 118 -20.96 5.12 5.28
CA TYR A 118 -21.26 5.65 3.96
C TYR A 118 -22.29 6.76 4.09
N ASP A 119 -22.05 7.89 3.45
CA ASP A 119 -23.05 8.93 3.32
C ASP A 119 -24.04 8.62 2.17
N SER A 120 -25.07 9.47 2.04
CA SER A 120 -26.09 9.29 0.99
C SER A 120 -25.55 9.39 -0.44
N ASP A 121 -24.41 10.04 -0.60
CA ASP A 121 -23.78 10.33 -1.89
C ASP A 121 -22.66 9.32 -2.21
N GLY A 122 -22.51 8.28 -1.37
CA GLY A 122 -21.47 7.24 -1.51
C GLY A 122 -20.10 7.65 -1.01
N GLY A 123 -19.97 8.76 -0.32
CA GLY A 123 -18.78 9.17 0.40
C GLY A 123 -18.52 8.28 1.62
N ILE A 124 -17.27 8.20 2.06
CA ILE A 124 -16.88 7.45 3.24
C ILE A 124 -16.48 8.44 4.34
N LEU A 125 -17.19 8.38 5.45
CA LEU A 125 -16.90 9.11 6.67
C LEU A 125 -16.12 8.22 7.64
N LEU A 126 -15.10 8.79 8.29
CA LEU A 126 -14.22 8.15 9.27
C LEU A 126 -14.46 8.69 10.67
#